data_6e9f790ba9b7fddd41a0d7b67253f234
#
_entry.id   6e9f790ba9b7fddd41a0d7b67253f234
#
_cell.length_a   1.000
_cell.length_b   1.000
_cell.length_c   1.000
_cell.angle_alpha   90.00
_cell.angle_beta   90.00
_cell.angle_gamma   90.00
#
_symmetry.space_group_name_H-M   'P 1'
#
loop_
_entity.id
_entity.type
_entity.pdbx_description
1 polymer ?
#
loop_
_entity_poly.entity_id
_entity_poly.type
_entity_poly.pdbx_seq_one_letter_code
_entity_poly.pdbx_strand_id
1 'polypeptide(L)'
;MGIFKLKSDFQSTPAQQEVILKLAHGIKKGYRFQTLLGVTGSGKTFTMANVIALFDKPILVIAPNKTLAAQLFHEYKNFFPENSVNYFVSYYDYYQPEAYLPITDTYIEKEAMINEEIDKLRHKATSALLTRKDVIIVASVSCIYNLGLPTNYLTNAIYLETGKPITRGDLIRQLVKIQYTRTQGALKRGNFRVRGDVLEIIPPNSENIVWIEIKEQKINQIMTLDPLSRKIKDKKQDVLIFPVKHFISSEPQIEQAINNIKKELSERLTYFKRKKLFVEAERLERRTLYDIEMLRTIGYCYGIENYSRHLSGKLAGEPPDTLLSYFASAA
;
A
#
# COMPACT_ATOMS: atom_id res chain seq x y z
N MET A 1 -18.98 -2.45 23.80
CA MET A 1 -18.78 -3.44 22.71
C MET A 1 -17.49 -3.12 22.02
N GLY A 2 -16.64 -4.14 21.72
CA GLY A 2 -15.41 -3.93 20.98
C GLY A 2 -15.68 -3.42 19.56
N ILE A 3 -14.64 -2.86 18.91
CA ILE A 3 -14.74 -2.35 17.54
C ILE A 3 -14.93 -3.47 16.51
N PHE A 4 -14.52 -4.71 16.82
CA PHE A 4 -14.71 -5.87 15.96
C PHE A 4 -16.00 -6.60 16.27
N LYS A 5 -16.86 -6.74 15.26
CA LYS A 5 -18.17 -7.38 15.37
C LYS A 5 -18.12 -8.78 14.77
N LEU A 6 -17.85 -9.78 15.63
CA LEU A 6 -17.84 -11.18 15.20
C LEU A 6 -19.25 -11.64 14.85
N LYS A 7 -19.41 -12.22 13.66
CA LYS A 7 -20.61 -12.95 13.23
C LYS A 7 -20.24 -14.39 12.91
N SER A 8 -20.92 -15.35 13.51
CA SER A 8 -20.67 -16.78 13.27
C SER A 8 -21.89 -17.59 13.66
N ASP A 9 -22.19 -18.61 12.88
CA ASP A 9 -23.18 -19.64 13.21
C ASP A 9 -22.59 -20.70 14.15
N PHE A 10 -21.26 -20.68 14.37
CA PHE A 10 -20.58 -21.62 15.27
C PHE A 10 -20.60 -21.12 16.70
N GLN A 11 -20.76 -22.06 17.64
CA GLN A 11 -20.58 -21.81 19.06
C GLN A 11 -19.24 -22.39 19.53
N SER A 12 -18.56 -21.66 20.42
CA SER A 12 -17.30 -22.12 20.98
C SER A 12 -17.54 -23.31 21.92
N THR A 13 -16.76 -24.36 21.76
CA THR A 13 -16.72 -25.48 22.70
C THR A 13 -16.11 -25.02 24.05
N PRO A 14 -16.34 -25.71 25.16
CA PRO A 14 -15.73 -25.36 26.44
C PRO A 14 -14.20 -25.26 26.39
N ALA A 15 -13.54 -26.17 25.67
CA ALA A 15 -12.09 -26.14 25.46
C ALA A 15 -11.64 -24.89 24.68
N GLN A 16 -12.38 -24.51 23.63
CA GLN A 16 -12.08 -23.28 22.89
C GLN A 16 -12.31 -22.02 23.73
N GLN A 17 -13.35 -21.99 24.56
CA GLN A 17 -13.62 -20.86 25.47
C GLN A 17 -12.48 -20.69 26.50
N GLU A 18 -11.99 -21.77 27.08
CA GLU A 18 -10.83 -21.73 27.98
C GLU A 18 -9.60 -21.15 27.30
N VAL A 19 -9.31 -21.59 26.06
CA VAL A 19 -8.15 -21.11 25.27
C VAL A 19 -8.31 -19.66 24.90
N ILE A 20 -9.51 -19.21 24.46
CA ILE A 20 -9.80 -17.81 24.16
C ILE A 20 -9.49 -16.92 25.36
N LEU A 21 -9.97 -17.31 26.56
CA LEU A 21 -9.72 -16.55 27.78
C LEU A 21 -8.23 -16.53 28.18
N LYS A 22 -7.50 -17.65 28.03
CA LYS A 22 -6.05 -17.72 28.29
C LYS A 22 -5.27 -16.80 27.35
N LEU A 23 -5.54 -16.84 26.03
CA LEU A 23 -4.89 -15.98 25.05
C LEU A 23 -5.19 -14.50 25.30
N ALA A 24 -6.45 -14.17 25.55
CA ALA A 24 -6.85 -12.80 25.86
C ALA A 24 -6.19 -12.26 27.14
N HIS A 25 -6.11 -13.10 28.18
CA HIS A 25 -5.43 -12.76 29.43
C HIS A 25 -3.93 -12.52 29.20
N GLY A 26 -3.25 -13.39 28.43
CA GLY A 26 -1.85 -13.22 28.10
C GLY A 26 -1.56 -11.92 27.34
N ILE A 27 -2.42 -11.56 26.37
CA ILE A 27 -2.32 -10.27 25.65
C ILE A 27 -2.48 -9.08 26.61
N LYS A 28 -3.49 -9.13 27.50
CA LYS A 28 -3.72 -8.07 28.50
C LYS A 28 -2.56 -7.93 29.50
N LYS A 29 -1.87 -9.05 29.82
CA LYS A 29 -0.64 -9.04 30.65
C LYS A 29 0.62 -8.59 29.89
N GLY A 30 0.53 -8.33 28.58
CA GLY A 30 1.66 -7.92 27.76
C GLY A 30 2.59 -9.08 27.36
N TYR A 31 2.11 -10.33 27.36
CA TYR A 31 2.91 -11.45 26.87
C TYR A 31 3.24 -11.23 25.40
N ARG A 32 4.54 -11.17 25.11
CA ARG A 32 5.03 -10.91 23.78
C ARG A 32 4.76 -12.06 22.79
N PHE A 33 4.80 -13.29 23.29
CA PHE A 33 4.62 -14.50 22.49
C PHE A 33 3.63 -15.45 23.17
N GLN A 34 2.75 -16.03 22.38
CA GLN A 34 1.83 -17.09 22.79
C GLN A 34 1.69 -18.07 21.64
N THR A 35 1.52 -19.36 21.96
CA THR A 35 1.35 -20.42 20.94
C THR A 35 -0.01 -21.10 21.12
N LEU A 36 -0.82 -21.10 20.04
CA LEU A 36 -2.05 -21.89 19.98
C LEU A 36 -1.74 -23.21 19.27
N LEU A 37 -1.68 -24.30 20.01
CA LEU A 37 -1.50 -25.65 19.49
C LEU A 37 -2.86 -26.30 19.24
N GLY A 38 -3.03 -26.90 18.05
CA GLY A 38 -4.26 -27.62 17.70
C GLY A 38 -4.10 -28.35 16.38
N VAL A 39 -4.73 -29.51 16.25
CA VAL A 39 -4.76 -30.28 15.01
C VAL A 39 -5.53 -29.54 13.89
N THR A 40 -5.35 -29.97 12.66
CA THR A 40 -6.15 -29.45 11.53
C THR A 40 -7.63 -29.70 11.79
N GLY A 41 -8.47 -28.72 11.52
CA GLY A 41 -9.93 -28.82 11.76
C GLY A 41 -10.38 -28.53 13.20
N SER A 42 -9.47 -28.26 14.15
CA SER A 42 -9.84 -27.92 15.54
C SER A 42 -10.45 -26.52 15.75
N GLY A 43 -10.68 -25.78 14.67
CA GLY A 43 -11.26 -24.43 14.73
C GLY A 43 -10.30 -23.34 15.21
N LYS A 44 -8.99 -23.46 14.92
CA LYS A 44 -7.99 -22.44 15.32
C LYS A 44 -8.34 -21.04 14.81
N THR A 45 -8.77 -20.90 13.54
CA THR A 45 -9.16 -19.61 12.96
C THR A 45 -10.36 -19.01 13.68
N PHE A 46 -11.37 -19.83 14.00
CA PHE A 46 -12.53 -19.39 14.78
C PHE A 46 -12.16 -19.00 16.22
N THR A 47 -11.27 -19.77 16.87
CA THR A 47 -10.72 -19.41 18.19
C THR A 47 -10.02 -18.06 18.14
N MET A 48 -9.15 -17.82 17.14
CA MET A 48 -8.47 -16.53 16.97
C MET A 48 -9.44 -15.40 16.61
N ALA A 49 -10.50 -15.64 15.85
CA ALA A 49 -11.53 -14.65 15.58
C ALA A 49 -12.23 -14.20 16.87
N ASN A 50 -12.53 -15.13 17.76
CA ASN A 50 -13.07 -14.79 19.09
C ASN A 50 -12.09 -13.98 19.94
N VAL A 51 -10.79 -14.30 19.89
CA VAL A 51 -9.76 -13.49 20.58
C VAL A 51 -9.71 -12.08 19.99
N ILE A 52 -9.69 -11.93 18.67
CA ILE A 52 -9.68 -10.63 17.97
C ILE A 52 -10.86 -9.76 18.41
N ALA A 53 -12.06 -10.34 18.52
CA ALA A 53 -13.27 -9.62 18.93
C ALA A 53 -13.19 -9.00 20.35
N LEU A 54 -12.21 -9.41 21.16
CA LEU A 54 -11.99 -8.88 22.52
C LEU A 54 -11.03 -7.68 22.58
N PHE A 55 -10.46 -7.25 21.45
CA PHE A 55 -9.48 -6.17 21.39
C PHE A 55 -9.88 -5.08 20.38
N ASP A 56 -9.41 -3.86 20.65
CA ASP A 56 -9.73 -2.66 19.87
C ASP A 56 -8.49 -2.09 19.16
N LYS A 57 -7.64 -2.97 18.62
CA LYS A 57 -6.43 -2.60 17.88
C LYS A 57 -6.41 -3.25 16.51
N PRO A 58 -5.79 -2.62 15.50
CA PRO A 58 -5.58 -3.25 14.20
C PRO A 58 -4.84 -4.59 14.32
N ILE A 59 -5.22 -5.55 13.50
CA ILE A 59 -4.72 -6.93 13.55
C ILE A 59 -3.99 -7.28 12.25
N LEU A 60 -2.79 -7.85 12.37
CA LEU A 60 -2.06 -8.44 11.26
C LEU A 60 -2.01 -9.95 11.40
N VAL A 61 -2.51 -10.66 10.40
CA VAL A 61 -2.44 -12.12 10.26
C VAL A 61 -1.44 -12.43 9.15
N ILE A 62 -0.35 -13.12 9.47
CA ILE A 62 0.70 -13.47 8.49
C ILE A 62 0.58 -14.96 8.15
N ALA A 63 0.50 -15.26 6.85
CA ALA A 63 0.47 -16.61 6.31
C ALA A 63 1.74 -16.89 5.49
N PRO A 64 2.23 -18.15 5.42
CA PRO A 64 3.47 -18.50 4.75
C PRO A 64 3.40 -18.37 3.22
N ASN A 65 2.21 -18.38 2.61
CA ASN A 65 2.03 -18.27 1.18
C ASN A 65 0.73 -17.57 0.79
N LYS A 66 0.58 -17.21 -0.51
CA LYS A 66 -0.60 -16.51 -1.04
C LYS A 66 -1.89 -17.32 -0.89
N THR A 67 -1.84 -18.64 -1.06
CA THR A 67 -3.02 -19.53 -1.02
C THR A 67 -3.63 -19.56 0.37
N LEU A 68 -2.81 -19.80 1.39
CA LEU A 68 -3.29 -19.80 2.78
C LEU A 68 -3.73 -18.40 3.21
N ALA A 69 -3.03 -17.35 2.77
CA ALA A 69 -3.46 -15.98 3.02
C ALA A 69 -4.84 -15.69 2.42
N ALA A 70 -5.13 -16.18 1.19
CA ALA A 70 -6.43 -16.03 0.57
C ALA A 70 -7.53 -16.78 1.34
N GLN A 71 -7.27 -18.02 1.76
CA GLN A 71 -8.19 -18.79 2.59
C GLN A 71 -8.52 -18.05 3.88
N LEU A 72 -7.52 -17.65 4.64
CA LEU A 72 -7.69 -16.91 5.91
C LEU A 72 -8.40 -15.58 5.69
N PHE A 73 -8.10 -14.87 4.60
CA PHE A 73 -8.81 -13.63 4.26
C PHE A 73 -10.32 -13.87 4.09
N HIS A 74 -10.72 -14.92 3.37
CA HIS A 74 -12.14 -15.26 3.21
C HIS A 74 -12.78 -15.68 4.54
N GLU A 75 -12.11 -16.50 5.35
CA GLU A 75 -12.60 -16.91 6.68
C GLU A 75 -12.82 -15.69 7.58
N TYR A 76 -11.82 -14.79 7.71
CA TYR A 76 -11.96 -13.58 8.53
C TYR A 76 -12.99 -12.60 7.98
N LYS A 77 -13.14 -12.49 6.66
CA LYS A 77 -14.18 -11.66 6.04
C LYS A 77 -15.58 -12.15 6.37
N ASN A 78 -15.77 -13.48 6.44
CA ASN A 78 -17.04 -14.08 6.86
C ASN A 78 -17.30 -13.84 8.35
N PHE A 79 -16.25 -13.95 9.21
CA PHE A 79 -16.38 -13.69 10.65
C PHE A 79 -16.59 -12.20 10.97
N PHE A 80 -16.07 -11.29 10.17
CA PHE A 80 -16.11 -9.84 10.40
C PHE A 80 -16.66 -9.08 9.18
N PRO A 81 -17.91 -9.33 8.74
CA PRO A 81 -18.46 -8.75 7.52
C PRO A 81 -18.65 -7.22 7.60
N GLU A 82 -18.79 -6.65 8.81
CA GLU A 82 -18.95 -5.21 9.04
C GLU A 82 -17.63 -4.46 9.26
N ASN A 83 -16.52 -5.19 9.47
CA ASN A 83 -15.21 -4.62 9.71
C ASN A 83 -14.34 -4.59 8.45
N SER A 84 -13.24 -3.86 8.51
CA SER A 84 -12.32 -3.71 7.40
C SER A 84 -11.33 -4.88 7.34
N VAL A 85 -11.74 -5.99 6.72
CA VAL A 85 -10.84 -7.11 6.44
C VAL A 85 -10.18 -6.90 5.09
N ASN A 86 -8.83 -6.95 5.04
CA ASN A 86 -8.03 -6.63 3.88
C ASN A 86 -7.01 -7.72 3.56
N TYR A 87 -6.61 -7.80 2.29
CA TYR A 87 -5.65 -8.76 1.78
C TYR A 87 -4.39 -8.05 1.31
N PHE A 88 -3.22 -8.54 1.74
CA PHE A 88 -1.94 -7.93 1.42
C PHE A 88 -0.88 -8.97 1.08
N VAL A 89 -0.70 -9.23 -0.20
CA VAL A 89 0.30 -10.19 -0.72
C VAL A 89 1.17 -9.54 -1.79
N SER A 90 2.16 -10.28 -2.30
CA SER A 90 2.97 -9.80 -3.42
C SER A 90 2.10 -9.58 -4.66
N TYR A 91 2.20 -8.41 -5.27
CA TYR A 91 1.48 -8.03 -6.48
C TYR A 91 2.17 -8.47 -7.78
N TYR A 92 3.34 -9.11 -7.67
CA TYR A 92 4.01 -9.71 -8.82
C TYR A 92 3.39 -11.07 -9.16
N ASP A 93 2.88 -11.20 -10.39
CA ASP A 93 2.50 -12.49 -10.96
C ASP A 93 3.72 -13.20 -11.55
N TYR A 94 4.62 -12.43 -12.14
CA TYR A 94 5.92 -12.87 -12.62
C TYR A 94 6.99 -11.88 -12.16
N TYR A 95 8.15 -12.40 -11.75
CA TYR A 95 9.30 -11.60 -11.37
C TYR A 95 10.58 -12.29 -11.80
N GLN A 96 11.28 -11.67 -12.74
CA GLN A 96 12.64 -12.05 -13.14
C GLN A 96 13.62 -11.00 -12.64
N PRO A 97 14.53 -11.36 -11.73
CA PRO A 97 15.54 -10.42 -11.28
C PRO A 97 16.51 -10.09 -12.41
N GLU A 98 17.05 -8.90 -12.33
CA GLU A 98 18.15 -8.48 -13.18
C GLU A 98 19.38 -9.37 -12.94
N ALA A 99 20.00 -9.88 -14.00
CA ALA A 99 21.20 -10.69 -13.95
C ALA A 99 22.14 -10.37 -15.11
N TYR A 100 23.43 -10.46 -14.83
CA TYR A 100 24.47 -10.36 -15.86
C TYR A 100 25.32 -11.63 -15.88
N LEU A 101 25.42 -12.23 -17.05
CA LEU A 101 26.23 -13.41 -17.31
C LEU A 101 27.53 -12.98 -17.99
N PRO A 102 28.69 -12.85 -17.26
CA PRO A 102 29.95 -12.35 -17.82
C PRO A 102 30.51 -13.23 -18.93
N ILE A 103 30.28 -14.56 -18.88
CA ILE A 103 30.80 -15.54 -19.84
C ILE A 103 30.25 -15.31 -21.25
N THR A 104 28.96 -14.94 -21.36
CA THR A 104 28.27 -14.74 -22.64
C THR A 104 27.99 -13.26 -22.93
N ASP A 105 28.47 -12.34 -22.09
CA ASP A 105 28.13 -10.91 -22.13
C ASP A 105 26.63 -10.67 -22.28
N THR A 106 25.83 -11.50 -21.60
CA THR A 106 24.39 -11.45 -21.67
C THR A 106 23.82 -10.72 -20.46
N TYR A 107 23.09 -9.63 -20.71
CA TYR A 107 22.34 -8.93 -19.69
C TYR A 107 20.88 -9.33 -19.76
N ILE A 108 20.38 -9.87 -18.65
CA ILE A 108 18.98 -10.21 -18.45
C ILE A 108 18.33 -9.02 -17.71
N GLU A 109 17.43 -8.34 -18.38
CA GLU A 109 16.71 -7.23 -17.77
C GLU A 109 15.72 -7.72 -16.70
N LYS A 110 15.49 -6.87 -15.68
CA LYS A 110 14.43 -7.11 -14.70
C LYS A 110 13.08 -7.09 -15.42
N GLU A 111 12.34 -8.18 -15.33
CA GLU A 111 10.98 -8.27 -15.83
C GLU A 111 10.03 -8.53 -14.68
N ALA A 112 8.93 -7.77 -14.62
CA ALA A 112 7.94 -7.91 -13.58
C ALA A 112 6.54 -7.60 -14.13
N MET A 113 5.63 -8.55 -13.98
CA MET A 113 4.21 -8.34 -14.27
C MET A 113 3.46 -8.04 -12.98
N ILE A 114 2.88 -6.85 -12.90
CA ILE A 114 2.10 -6.41 -11.75
C ILE A 114 0.64 -6.81 -11.95
N ASN A 115 0.08 -7.51 -10.97
CA ASN A 115 -1.33 -7.79 -10.90
C ASN A 115 -2.08 -6.54 -10.36
N GLU A 116 -2.83 -5.88 -11.23
CA GLU A 116 -3.55 -4.64 -10.89
C GLU A 116 -4.60 -4.85 -9.78
N GLU A 117 -5.22 -6.03 -9.72
CA GLU A 117 -6.23 -6.34 -8.70
C GLU A 117 -5.57 -6.48 -7.31
N ILE A 118 -4.44 -7.18 -7.24
CA ILE A 118 -3.68 -7.30 -5.98
C ILE A 118 -3.10 -5.93 -5.56
N ASP A 119 -2.64 -5.13 -6.51
CA ASP A 119 -2.16 -3.77 -6.23
C ASP A 119 -3.26 -2.90 -5.61
N LYS A 120 -4.50 -2.96 -6.14
CA LYS A 120 -5.67 -2.32 -5.55
C LYS A 120 -5.91 -2.77 -4.10
N LEU A 121 -5.84 -4.09 -3.85
CA LEU A 121 -6.04 -4.62 -2.50
C LEU A 121 -4.96 -4.17 -1.52
N ARG A 122 -3.72 -4.01 -1.97
CA ARG A 122 -2.61 -3.45 -1.17
C ARG A 122 -2.87 -1.98 -0.82
N HIS A 123 -3.28 -1.16 -1.79
CA HIS A 123 -3.66 0.23 -1.53
C HIS A 123 -4.87 0.32 -0.58
N LYS A 124 -5.84 -0.60 -0.71
CA LYS A 124 -6.99 -0.67 0.19
C LYS A 124 -6.55 -1.00 1.63
N ALA A 125 -5.63 -1.94 1.81
CA ALA A 125 -5.11 -2.31 3.12
C ALA A 125 -4.36 -1.15 3.81
N THR A 126 -3.46 -0.47 3.09
CA THR A 126 -2.69 0.66 3.63
C THR A 126 -3.56 1.87 3.94
N SER A 127 -4.48 2.23 3.04
CA SER A 127 -5.41 3.33 3.28
C SER A 127 -6.35 3.04 4.46
N ALA A 128 -6.81 1.79 4.61
CA ALA A 128 -7.63 1.40 5.75
C ALA A 128 -6.90 1.56 7.07
N LEU A 129 -5.64 1.14 7.19
CA LEU A 129 -4.83 1.33 8.40
C LEU A 129 -4.68 2.80 8.80
N LEU A 130 -4.61 3.71 7.82
CA LEU A 130 -4.43 5.14 8.08
C LEU A 130 -5.74 5.88 8.39
N THR A 131 -6.90 5.26 8.15
CA THR A 131 -8.21 5.92 8.28
C THR A 131 -9.18 5.22 9.21
N ARG A 132 -8.90 3.97 9.62
CA ARG A 132 -9.81 3.15 10.43
C ARG A 132 -9.04 2.45 11.55
N LYS A 133 -9.73 2.14 12.63
CA LYS A 133 -9.20 1.36 13.77
C LYS A 133 -9.59 -0.12 13.70
N ASP A 134 -10.71 -0.44 13.09
CA ASP A 134 -11.30 -1.78 12.98
C ASP A 134 -10.75 -2.57 11.79
N VAL A 135 -9.42 -2.64 11.66
CA VAL A 135 -8.73 -3.21 10.49
C VAL A 135 -8.11 -4.56 10.82
N ILE A 136 -8.42 -5.56 10.00
CA ILE A 136 -7.74 -6.86 9.96
C ILE A 136 -7.05 -6.96 8.61
N ILE A 137 -5.74 -7.21 8.61
CA ILE A 137 -5.00 -7.48 7.37
C ILE A 137 -4.49 -8.91 7.39
N VAL A 138 -4.83 -9.67 6.36
CA VAL A 138 -4.25 -10.98 6.11
C VAL A 138 -3.18 -10.84 5.03
N ALA A 139 -1.95 -11.14 5.39
CA ALA A 139 -0.77 -10.91 4.56
C ALA A 139 0.08 -12.16 4.35
N SER A 140 0.83 -12.19 3.26
CA SER A 140 1.99 -13.08 3.12
C SER A 140 3.26 -12.39 3.63
N VAL A 141 4.42 -13.04 3.47
CA VAL A 141 5.73 -12.46 3.79
C VAL A 141 5.98 -11.10 3.13
N SER A 142 5.24 -10.75 2.09
CA SER A 142 5.35 -9.44 1.43
C SER A 142 5.08 -8.24 2.36
N CYS A 143 4.50 -8.46 3.53
CA CYS A 143 4.27 -7.42 4.54
C CYS A 143 5.55 -6.88 5.20
N ILE A 144 6.67 -7.61 5.10
CA ILE A 144 7.97 -7.18 5.63
C ILE A 144 8.90 -6.57 4.57
N TYR A 145 8.44 -6.49 3.33
CA TYR A 145 9.17 -5.80 2.27
C TYR A 145 8.81 -4.32 2.21
N ASN A 146 9.73 -3.56 1.65
CA ASN A 146 9.64 -2.10 1.56
C ASN A 146 8.34 -1.63 0.87
N LEU A 147 7.68 -0.67 1.49
CA LEU A 147 6.38 -0.15 1.05
C LEU A 147 6.35 1.39 0.89
N GLY A 148 7.35 2.09 1.38
CA GLY A 148 7.36 3.55 1.49
C GLY A 148 6.83 4.05 2.84
N LEU A 149 7.11 5.30 3.14
CA LEU A 149 6.78 5.94 4.42
C LEU A 149 5.25 6.15 4.57
N PRO A 150 4.62 5.63 5.64
CA PRO A 150 3.18 5.84 5.88
C PRO A 150 2.82 7.31 6.05
N THR A 151 3.69 8.10 6.69
CA THR A 151 3.51 9.54 6.86
C THR A 151 3.44 10.25 5.52
N ASN A 152 4.35 9.95 4.58
CA ASN A 152 4.33 10.55 3.25
C ASN A 152 3.07 10.14 2.47
N TYR A 153 2.62 8.89 2.60
CA TYR A 153 1.42 8.40 1.92
C TYR A 153 0.15 9.12 2.43
N LEU A 154 0.07 9.39 3.74
CA LEU A 154 -1.05 10.11 4.34
C LEU A 154 -0.98 11.63 4.10
N THR A 155 0.18 12.26 4.31
CA THR A 155 0.31 13.72 4.17
C THR A 155 0.16 14.21 2.73
N ASN A 156 0.42 13.35 1.75
CA ASN A 156 0.17 13.67 0.35
C ASN A 156 -1.26 13.29 -0.11
N ALA A 157 -2.10 12.69 0.74
CA ALA A 157 -3.48 12.45 0.40
C ALA A 157 -4.27 13.78 0.33
N ILE A 158 -5.17 13.89 -0.63
CA ILE A 158 -5.98 15.10 -0.85
C ILE A 158 -7.31 14.91 -0.10
N TYR A 159 -7.56 15.76 0.90
CA TYR A 159 -8.84 15.81 1.60
C TYR A 159 -9.76 16.82 0.93
N LEU A 160 -10.91 16.38 0.48
CA LEU A 160 -11.94 17.16 -0.18
C LEU A 160 -13.24 17.12 0.63
N GLU A 161 -13.87 18.27 0.82
CA GLU A 161 -15.12 18.40 1.59
C GLU A 161 -16.06 19.37 0.90
N THR A 162 -17.34 19.03 0.84
CA THR A 162 -18.40 19.85 0.26
C THR A 162 -18.41 21.24 0.90
N GLY A 163 -18.49 22.27 0.08
CA GLY A 163 -18.47 23.69 0.50
C GLY A 163 -17.07 24.29 0.65
N LYS A 164 -15.99 23.49 0.70
CA LYS A 164 -14.63 24.03 0.77
C LYS A 164 -14.21 24.69 -0.55
N PRO A 165 -13.48 25.83 -0.46
CA PRO A 165 -12.98 26.55 -1.63
C PRO A 165 -11.85 25.73 -2.28
N ILE A 166 -11.97 25.49 -3.57
CA ILE A 166 -10.93 24.92 -4.43
C ILE A 166 -11.22 25.25 -5.88
N THR A 167 -10.19 25.63 -6.64
CA THR A 167 -10.36 25.77 -8.08
C THR A 167 -10.14 24.43 -8.78
N ARG A 168 -10.76 24.27 -9.94
CA ARG A 168 -10.52 23.10 -10.80
C ARG A 168 -9.03 22.94 -11.14
N GLY A 169 -8.33 24.05 -11.41
CA GLY A 169 -6.89 24.03 -11.70
C GLY A 169 -6.05 23.54 -10.51
N ASP A 170 -6.39 23.97 -9.29
CA ASP A 170 -5.68 23.53 -8.10
C ASP A 170 -5.86 22.04 -7.85
N LEU A 171 -7.09 21.53 -7.96
CA LEU A 171 -7.34 20.10 -7.80
C LEU A 171 -6.60 19.27 -8.85
N ILE A 172 -6.58 19.72 -10.12
CA ILE A 172 -5.80 19.05 -11.17
C ILE A 172 -4.32 19.02 -10.83
N ARG A 173 -3.72 20.13 -10.38
CA ARG A 173 -2.31 20.18 -9.98
C ARG A 173 -2.01 19.23 -8.82
N GLN A 174 -2.89 19.22 -7.80
CA GLN A 174 -2.75 18.29 -6.68
C GLN A 174 -2.83 16.83 -7.11
N LEU A 175 -3.77 16.46 -8.00
CA LEU A 175 -3.89 15.10 -8.52
C LEU A 175 -2.64 14.66 -9.31
N VAL A 176 -2.12 15.52 -10.19
CA VAL A 176 -0.88 15.24 -10.94
C VAL A 176 0.30 15.06 -9.98
N LYS A 177 0.41 15.90 -8.95
CA LYS A 177 1.47 15.79 -7.94
C LYS A 177 1.46 14.44 -7.21
N ILE A 178 0.30 13.86 -6.96
CA ILE A 178 0.15 12.54 -6.34
C ILE A 178 0.04 11.40 -7.36
N GLN A 179 0.56 11.63 -8.57
CA GLN A 179 0.76 10.64 -9.63
C GLN A 179 -0.52 10.16 -10.35
N TYR A 180 -1.60 10.94 -10.31
CA TYR A 180 -2.76 10.65 -11.17
C TYR A 180 -2.51 11.14 -12.61
N THR A 181 -2.95 10.31 -13.55
CA THR A 181 -2.84 10.63 -14.97
C THR A 181 -4.19 11.11 -15.53
N ARG A 182 -4.17 12.23 -16.25
CA ARG A 182 -5.36 12.72 -16.93
C ARG A 182 -5.65 11.86 -18.16
N THR A 183 -6.91 11.46 -18.34
CA THR A 183 -7.35 10.71 -19.52
C THR A 183 -8.57 11.37 -20.19
N GLN A 184 -8.71 11.20 -21.50
CA GLN A 184 -9.93 11.52 -22.26
C GLN A 184 -10.73 10.24 -22.59
N GLY A 185 -10.09 9.09 -22.53
CA GLY A 185 -10.66 7.78 -22.82
C GLY A 185 -11.32 7.10 -21.62
N ALA A 186 -11.21 5.78 -21.58
CA ALA A 186 -11.69 4.96 -20.48
C ALA A 186 -11.00 5.34 -19.16
N LEU A 187 -11.79 5.56 -18.11
CA LEU A 187 -11.28 5.88 -16.80
C LEU A 187 -10.81 4.58 -16.12
N LYS A 188 -9.55 4.54 -15.71
CA LYS A 188 -8.92 3.42 -14.98
C LYS A 188 -8.44 3.88 -13.60
N ARG A 189 -8.04 2.95 -12.75
CA ARG A 189 -7.41 3.24 -11.45
C ARG A 189 -6.20 4.18 -11.63
N GLY A 190 -6.08 5.18 -10.75
CA GLY A 190 -5.04 6.19 -10.85
C GLY A 190 -5.22 7.20 -11.98
N ASN A 191 -6.38 7.19 -12.65
CA ASN A 191 -6.71 8.21 -13.64
C ASN A 191 -7.78 9.17 -13.14
N PHE A 192 -7.78 10.36 -13.72
CA PHE A 192 -8.86 11.31 -13.60
C PHE A 192 -9.28 11.87 -14.95
N ARG A 193 -10.52 12.32 -15.03
CA ARG A 193 -11.10 12.94 -16.21
C ARG A 193 -11.85 14.20 -15.82
N VAL A 194 -11.82 15.21 -16.69
CA VAL A 194 -12.49 16.50 -16.49
C VAL A 194 -13.52 16.71 -17.59
N ARG A 195 -14.76 17.03 -17.23
CA ARG A 195 -15.85 17.36 -18.13
C ARG A 195 -16.63 18.55 -17.58
N GLY A 196 -16.43 19.74 -18.14
CA GLY A 196 -17.02 20.98 -17.63
C GLY A 196 -16.58 21.23 -16.19
N ASP A 197 -17.53 21.33 -15.29
CA ASP A 197 -17.33 21.58 -13.85
C ASP A 197 -17.13 20.30 -13.03
N VAL A 198 -17.07 19.15 -13.71
CA VAL A 198 -16.98 17.83 -13.05
C VAL A 198 -15.60 17.22 -13.23
N LEU A 199 -15.05 16.70 -12.12
CA LEU A 199 -13.91 15.80 -12.10
C LEU A 199 -14.38 14.39 -11.71
N GLU A 200 -13.91 13.40 -12.43
CA GLU A 200 -14.12 11.98 -12.16
C GLU A 200 -12.77 11.33 -11.94
N ILE A 201 -12.65 10.60 -10.81
CA ILE A 201 -11.39 10.01 -10.35
C ILE A 201 -11.65 8.56 -9.98
N ILE A 202 -10.80 7.61 -10.38
CA ILE A 202 -10.78 6.27 -9.78
C ILE A 202 -9.54 6.17 -8.90
N PRO A 203 -9.70 6.18 -7.55
CA PRO A 203 -8.60 6.04 -6.61
C PRO A 203 -7.91 4.67 -6.69
N PRO A 204 -6.63 4.56 -6.27
CA PRO A 204 -5.89 3.29 -6.36
C PRO A 204 -6.47 2.19 -5.46
N ASN A 205 -7.16 2.55 -4.40
CA ASN A 205 -7.77 1.65 -3.40
C ASN A 205 -9.25 1.33 -3.66
N SER A 206 -9.80 1.75 -4.81
CA SER A 206 -11.22 1.60 -5.14
C SER A 206 -11.43 1.31 -6.62
N GLU A 207 -12.56 0.69 -6.95
CA GLU A 207 -13.06 0.59 -8.33
C GLU A 207 -14.07 1.68 -8.65
N ASN A 208 -14.69 2.24 -7.62
CA ASN A 208 -15.75 3.22 -7.79
C ASN A 208 -15.17 4.55 -8.26
N ILE A 209 -15.95 5.26 -9.06
CA ILE A 209 -15.64 6.61 -9.48
C ILE A 209 -15.99 7.57 -8.35
N VAL A 210 -15.03 8.39 -7.92
CA VAL A 210 -15.29 9.58 -7.13
C VAL A 210 -15.62 10.70 -8.11
N TRP A 211 -16.84 11.19 -8.05
CA TRP A 211 -17.39 12.24 -8.88
C TRP A 211 -17.47 13.53 -8.06
N ILE A 212 -16.86 14.61 -8.53
CA ILE A 212 -16.72 15.88 -7.82
C ILE A 212 -17.17 17.01 -8.73
N GLU A 213 -18.17 17.76 -8.30
CA GLU A 213 -18.61 18.96 -8.98
C GLU A 213 -18.01 20.20 -8.31
N ILE A 214 -17.39 21.07 -9.09
CA ILE A 214 -16.81 22.33 -8.63
C ILE A 214 -17.56 23.47 -9.30
N LYS A 215 -18.28 24.27 -8.51
CA LYS A 215 -18.99 25.48 -8.96
C LYS A 215 -18.56 26.68 -8.14
N GLU A 216 -18.42 27.82 -8.77
CA GLU A 216 -18.04 29.07 -8.08
C GLU A 216 -16.79 28.92 -7.20
N GLN A 217 -15.79 28.16 -7.69
CA GLN A 217 -14.54 27.86 -6.98
C GLN A 217 -14.74 27.13 -5.63
N LYS A 218 -15.84 26.38 -5.47
CA LYS A 218 -16.12 25.53 -4.30
C LYS A 218 -16.56 24.15 -4.73
N ILE A 219 -16.32 23.18 -3.87
CA ILE A 219 -16.85 21.83 -4.04
C ILE A 219 -18.35 21.88 -3.78
N ASN A 220 -19.15 21.72 -4.82
CA ASN A 220 -20.61 21.72 -4.74
C ASN A 220 -21.14 20.37 -4.27
N GLN A 221 -20.61 19.28 -4.83
CA GLN A 221 -21.07 17.93 -4.52
C GLN A 221 -19.98 16.91 -4.70
N ILE A 222 -20.00 15.86 -3.83
CA ILE A 222 -19.14 14.67 -3.94
C ILE A 222 -20.05 13.45 -3.96
N MET A 223 -19.84 12.57 -4.95
CA MET A 223 -20.58 11.31 -5.09
C MET A 223 -19.65 10.16 -5.40
N THR A 224 -20.08 8.95 -5.05
CA THR A 224 -19.46 7.71 -5.50
C THR A 224 -20.35 7.04 -6.52
N LEU A 225 -19.80 6.74 -7.70
CA LEU A 225 -20.54 6.10 -8.79
C LEU A 225 -19.99 4.70 -9.08
N ASP A 226 -20.87 3.82 -9.53
CA ASP A 226 -20.46 2.54 -10.11
C ASP A 226 -19.78 2.77 -11.46
N PRO A 227 -18.62 2.17 -11.74
CA PRO A 227 -17.84 2.45 -12.94
C PRO A 227 -18.52 1.98 -14.23
N LEU A 228 -19.34 0.92 -14.18
CA LEU A 228 -20.01 0.33 -15.32
C LEU A 228 -21.38 0.97 -15.55
N SER A 229 -22.26 0.91 -14.57
CA SER A 229 -23.64 1.40 -14.69
C SER A 229 -23.78 2.91 -14.53
N ARG A 230 -22.75 3.59 -14.01
CA ARG A 230 -22.75 5.03 -13.70
C ARG A 230 -23.80 5.44 -12.65
N LYS A 231 -24.43 4.48 -12.00
CA LYS A 231 -25.42 4.74 -10.94
C LYS A 231 -24.72 5.29 -9.69
N ILE A 232 -25.38 6.23 -9.04
CA ILE A 232 -24.92 6.77 -7.75
C ILE A 232 -25.03 5.65 -6.71
N LYS A 233 -23.91 5.34 -6.05
CA LYS A 233 -23.86 4.41 -4.91
C LYS A 233 -24.03 5.17 -3.58
N ASP A 234 -23.41 6.35 -3.49
CA ASP A 234 -23.40 7.13 -2.26
C ASP A 234 -23.16 8.61 -2.55
N LYS A 235 -23.77 9.49 -1.75
CA LYS A 235 -23.46 10.93 -1.69
C LYS A 235 -22.63 11.18 -0.44
N LYS A 236 -21.49 11.82 -0.60
CA LYS A 236 -20.51 12.04 0.48
C LYS A 236 -20.37 13.50 0.82
N GLN A 237 -20.15 13.79 2.09
CA GLN A 237 -19.78 15.13 2.53
C GLN A 237 -18.29 15.39 2.30
N ASP A 238 -17.47 14.34 2.43
CA ASP A 238 -16.03 14.41 2.29
C ASP A 238 -15.45 13.16 1.65
N VAL A 239 -14.23 13.26 1.13
CA VAL A 239 -13.46 12.14 0.60
C VAL A 239 -11.96 12.39 0.76
N LEU A 240 -11.22 11.32 1.04
CA LEU A 240 -9.76 11.32 1.06
C LEU A 240 -9.25 10.57 -0.17
N ILE A 241 -8.51 11.28 -1.04
CA ILE A 241 -7.93 10.74 -2.27
C ILE A 241 -6.46 10.43 -1.99
N PHE A 242 -6.12 9.15 -1.93
CA PHE A 242 -4.76 8.68 -1.69
C PHE A 242 -3.88 8.74 -2.95
N PRO A 243 -2.54 8.88 -2.80
CA PRO A 243 -1.60 8.80 -3.91
C PRO A 243 -1.69 7.48 -4.68
N VAL A 244 -1.40 7.53 -5.99
CA VAL A 244 -1.42 6.33 -6.86
C VAL A 244 -0.29 5.36 -6.55
N LYS A 245 0.80 5.84 -5.95
CA LYS A 245 1.97 5.04 -5.57
C LYS A 245 2.23 5.14 -4.06
N HIS A 246 2.69 4.04 -3.46
CA HIS A 246 3.11 4.07 -2.05
C HIS A 246 4.40 4.87 -1.83
N PHE A 247 5.33 4.78 -2.79
CA PHE A 247 6.53 5.62 -2.81
C PHE A 247 6.21 6.99 -3.37
N ILE A 248 5.92 7.93 -2.49
CA ILE A 248 5.73 9.33 -2.82
C ILE A 248 6.60 10.19 -1.90
N SER A 249 7.30 11.14 -2.48
CA SER A 249 8.19 12.05 -1.77
C SER A 249 7.99 13.47 -2.25
N SER A 250 8.25 14.45 -1.40
CA SER A 250 8.24 15.86 -1.80
C SER A 250 9.44 16.19 -2.69
N GLU A 251 9.32 17.23 -3.51
CA GLU A 251 10.43 17.68 -4.39
C GLU A 251 11.76 17.89 -3.63
N PRO A 252 11.80 18.55 -2.44
CA PRO A 252 13.03 18.67 -1.67
C PRO A 252 13.62 17.32 -1.23
N GLN A 253 12.76 16.35 -0.85
CA GLN A 253 13.20 15.00 -0.49
C GLN A 253 13.80 14.26 -1.70
N ILE A 254 13.20 14.42 -2.88
CA ILE A 254 13.69 13.82 -4.13
C ILE A 254 15.06 14.39 -4.49
N GLU A 255 15.26 15.72 -4.47
CA GLU A 255 16.56 16.33 -4.77
C GLU A 255 17.65 15.92 -3.76
N GLN A 256 17.31 15.83 -2.48
CA GLN A 256 18.25 15.33 -1.46
C GLN A 256 18.60 13.85 -1.73
N ALA A 257 17.62 13.02 -2.05
CA ALA A 257 17.84 11.62 -2.41
C ALA A 257 18.74 11.50 -3.65
N ILE A 258 18.48 12.28 -4.70
CA ILE A 258 19.30 12.33 -5.94
C ILE A 258 20.76 12.66 -5.61
N ASN A 259 21.02 13.65 -4.75
CA ASN A 259 22.38 14.01 -4.37
C ASN A 259 23.08 12.86 -3.63
N ASN A 260 22.37 12.18 -2.73
CA ASN A 260 22.91 11.01 -2.01
C ASN A 260 23.16 9.81 -2.95
N ILE A 261 22.24 9.55 -3.90
CA ILE A 261 22.39 8.50 -4.93
C ILE A 261 23.62 8.78 -5.79
N LYS A 262 23.82 10.02 -6.26
CA LYS A 262 24.99 10.39 -7.06
C LYS A 262 26.31 10.17 -6.31
N LYS A 263 26.34 10.50 -5.01
CA LYS A 263 27.52 10.28 -4.17
C LYS A 263 27.84 8.79 -4.06
N GLU A 264 26.86 7.97 -3.72
CA GLU A 264 27.02 6.51 -3.62
C GLU A 264 27.40 5.87 -4.96
N LEU A 265 26.81 6.33 -6.07
CA LEU A 265 27.19 5.90 -7.42
C LEU A 265 28.66 6.17 -7.70
N SER A 266 29.15 7.38 -7.44
CA SER A 266 30.55 7.75 -7.64
C SER A 266 31.52 6.85 -6.88
N GLU A 267 31.20 6.56 -5.60
CA GLU A 267 31.99 5.66 -4.76
C GLU A 267 32.00 4.24 -5.34
N ARG A 268 30.84 3.76 -5.79
CA ARG A 268 30.69 2.41 -6.37
C ARG A 268 31.40 2.26 -7.72
N LEU A 269 31.29 3.24 -8.58
CA LEU A 269 32.00 3.28 -9.87
C LEU A 269 33.53 3.24 -9.67
N THR A 270 34.03 3.99 -8.68
CA THR A 270 35.47 3.96 -8.32
C THR A 270 35.90 2.55 -7.87
N TYR A 271 35.06 1.87 -7.06
CA TYR A 271 35.31 0.48 -6.67
C TYR A 271 35.36 -0.46 -7.89
N PHE A 272 34.37 -0.40 -8.81
CA PHE A 272 34.34 -1.25 -10.00
C PHE A 272 35.54 -1.01 -10.92
N LYS A 273 35.92 0.26 -11.16
CA LYS A 273 37.10 0.61 -11.97
C LYS A 273 38.39 0.07 -11.38
N ARG A 274 38.56 0.12 -10.04
CA ARG A 274 39.72 -0.49 -9.35
C ARG A 274 39.78 -2.01 -9.49
N LYS A 275 38.62 -2.66 -9.57
CA LYS A 275 38.48 -4.10 -9.79
C LYS A 275 38.50 -4.51 -11.26
N LYS A 276 38.70 -3.55 -12.19
CA LYS A 276 38.66 -3.76 -13.65
C LYS A 276 37.31 -4.28 -14.17
N LEU A 277 36.22 -4.02 -13.47
CA LEU A 277 34.85 -4.39 -13.82
C LEU A 277 34.21 -3.22 -14.61
N PHE A 278 34.73 -2.97 -15.82
CA PHE A 278 34.36 -1.77 -16.58
C PHE A 278 32.94 -1.85 -17.15
N VAL A 279 32.50 -3.03 -17.58
CA VAL A 279 31.15 -3.25 -18.14
C VAL A 279 30.08 -3.03 -17.06
N GLU A 280 30.32 -3.59 -15.88
CA GLU A 280 29.42 -3.40 -14.73
C GLU A 280 29.35 -1.94 -14.30
N ALA A 281 30.50 -1.24 -14.33
CA ALA A 281 30.56 0.19 -14.01
C ALA A 281 29.72 1.00 -15.00
N GLU A 282 29.88 0.81 -16.31
CA GLU A 282 29.16 1.54 -17.35
C GLU A 282 27.64 1.29 -17.25
N ARG A 283 27.23 0.03 -17.08
CA ARG A 283 25.82 -0.33 -16.98
C ARG A 283 25.16 0.26 -15.74
N LEU A 284 25.81 0.16 -14.58
CA LEU A 284 25.31 0.76 -13.35
C LEU A 284 25.17 2.28 -13.50
N GLU A 285 26.18 2.95 -14.07
CA GLU A 285 26.18 4.40 -14.29
C GLU A 285 25.03 4.81 -15.19
N ARG A 286 24.90 4.20 -16.35
CA ARG A 286 23.85 4.50 -17.33
C ARG A 286 22.46 4.32 -16.75
N ARG A 287 22.23 3.19 -16.07
CA ARG A 287 20.93 2.91 -15.43
C ARG A 287 20.59 3.90 -14.33
N THR A 288 21.55 4.13 -13.42
CA THR A 288 21.30 5.03 -12.28
C THR A 288 21.05 6.47 -12.74
N LEU A 289 21.77 6.94 -13.77
CA LEU A 289 21.54 8.27 -14.34
C LEU A 289 20.14 8.37 -15.00
N TYR A 290 19.70 7.32 -15.69
CA TYR A 290 18.36 7.25 -16.24
C TYR A 290 17.29 7.28 -15.14
N ASP A 291 17.45 6.50 -14.07
CA ASP A 291 16.53 6.48 -12.93
C ASP A 291 16.48 7.84 -12.22
N ILE A 292 17.62 8.52 -12.07
CA ILE A 292 17.70 9.88 -11.51
C ILE A 292 16.89 10.88 -12.36
N GLU A 293 17.00 10.80 -13.67
CA GLU A 293 16.25 11.69 -14.56
C GLU A 293 14.75 11.43 -14.46
N MET A 294 14.32 10.17 -14.37
CA MET A 294 12.93 9.80 -14.14
C MET A 294 12.43 10.31 -12.77
N LEU A 295 13.22 10.14 -11.71
CA LEU A 295 12.88 10.68 -10.38
C LEU A 295 12.70 12.19 -10.40
N ARG A 296 13.57 12.92 -11.12
CA ARG A 296 13.49 14.39 -11.23
C ARG A 296 12.28 14.84 -12.05
N THR A 297 12.00 14.16 -13.17
CA THR A 297 10.98 14.60 -14.13
C THR A 297 9.57 14.24 -13.70
N ILE A 298 9.38 13.00 -13.20
CA ILE A 298 8.05 12.48 -12.87
C ILE A 298 7.90 12.04 -11.41
N GLY A 299 8.96 12.18 -10.60
CA GLY A 299 8.94 11.78 -9.18
C GLY A 299 8.92 10.27 -8.93
N TYR A 300 9.17 9.45 -9.94
CA TYR A 300 9.12 7.98 -9.87
C TYR A 300 10.03 7.35 -10.91
N CYS A 301 10.63 6.18 -10.58
CA CYS A 301 11.33 5.31 -11.53
C CYS A 301 10.98 3.85 -11.30
N TYR A 302 11.21 2.99 -12.31
CA TYR A 302 11.07 1.55 -12.14
C TYR A 302 12.14 1.02 -11.19
N GLY A 303 11.73 0.25 -10.16
CA GLY A 303 12.64 -0.23 -9.12
C GLY A 303 12.96 0.85 -8.08
N ILE A 304 12.07 1.81 -7.87
CA ILE A 304 12.22 2.90 -6.88
C ILE A 304 12.50 2.35 -5.46
N GLU A 305 12.09 1.13 -5.18
CA GLU A 305 12.40 0.43 -3.93
C GLU A 305 13.91 0.26 -3.69
N ASN A 306 14.74 0.23 -4.74
CA ASN A 306 16.20 0.18 -4.63
C ASN A 306 16.79 1.49 -4.08
N TYR A 307 16.07 2.59 -4.22
CA TYR A 307 16.45 3.92 -3.74
C TYR A 307 15.74 4.32 -2.44
N SER A 308 14.96 3.40 -1.85
CA SER A 308 14.12 3.67 -0.68
C SER A 308 14.87 4.25 0.51
N ARG A 309 16.11 3.82 0.76
CA ARG A 309 16.96 4.35 1.81
C ARG A 309 17.19 5.86 1.64
N HIS A 310 17.51 6.29 0.43
CA HIS A 310 17.75 7.69 0.11
C HIS A 310 16.47 8.53 0.17
N LEU A 311 15.35 7.96 -0.32
CA LEU A 311 14.03 8.60 -0.31
C LEU A 311 13.43 8.72 1.10
N SER A 312 13.74 7.76 2.00
CA SER A 312 13.30 7.79 3.40
C SER A 312 14.26 8.53 4.34
N GLY A 313 15.46 8.90 3.86
CA GLY A 313 16.50 9.54 4.67
C GLY A 313 17.19 8.61 5.67
N LYS A 314 17.02 7.29 5.54
CA LYS A 314 17.61 6.28 6.43
C LYS A 314 19.08 6.02 6.16
N LEU A 315 19.80 5.61 7.20
CA LEU A 315 21.20 5.21 7.11
C LEU A 315 21.35 3.80 6.55
N ALA A 316 22.55 3.45 6.09
CA ALA A 316 22.85 2.10 5.65
C ALA A 316 22.71 1.11 6.82
N GLY A 317 21.99 0.00 6.60
CA GLY A 317 21.71 -1.02 7.62
C GLY A 317 20.44 -0.78 8.44
N GLU A 318 19.80 0.37 8.34
CA GLU A 318 18.48 0.57 8.96
C GLU A 318 17.39 -0.18 8.19
N PRO A 319 16.41 -0.79 8.92
CA PRO A 319 15.34 -1.53 8.27
C PRO A 319 14.44 -0.61 7.42
N PRO A 320 13.98 -1.08 6.25
CA PRO A 320 13.07 -0.30 5.41
C PRO A 320 11.71 -0.12 6.07
N ASP A 321 10.92 0.83 5.58
CA ASP A 321 9.53 0.96 5.97
C ASP A 321 8.70 -0.14 5.30
N THR A 322 7.90 -0.83 6.09
CA THR A 322 7.13 -1.99 5.70
C THR A 322 5.66 -1.80 6.10
N LEU A 323 4.82 -2.79 5.84
CA LEU A 323 3.44 -2.74 6.34
C LEU A 323 3.38 -2.59 7.87
N LEU A 324 4.39 -3.10 8.62
CA LEU A 324 4.46 -2.96 10.08
C LEU A 324 4.59 -1.49 10.49
N SER A 325 5.27 -0.64 9.70
CA SER A 325 5.36 0.80 9.95
C SER A 325 3.99 1.49 9.87
N TYR A 326 3.09 0.99 9.01
CA TYR A 326 1.70 1.48 8.93
C TYR A 326 0.88 1.10 10.17
N PHE A 327 1.12 -0.08 10.75
CA PHE A 327 0.49 -0.47 12.03
C PHE A 327 0.94 0.42 13.18
N ALA A 328 2.23 0.76 13.25
CA ALA A 328 2.78 1.67 14.26
C ALA A 328 2.18 3.08 14.15
N SER A 329 1.85 3.54 12.93
CA SER A 329 1.22 4.84 12.69
C SER A 329 -0.29 4.84 12.98
N ALA A 330 -0.93 3.67 13.04
CA ALA A 330 -2.36 3.50 13.30
C ALA A 330 -2.71 3.33 14.79
N ALA A 331 -1.71 3.11 15.65
CA ALA A 331 -1.84 2.92 17.10
C ALA A 331 -1.83 4.26 17.83
#